data_75e6270b0260ac86cbd45f0ef113effa
#
_entry.id   75e6270b0260ac86cbd45f0ef113effa
#
_cell.length_a   1.000
_cell.length_b   1.000
_cell.length_c   1.000
_cell.angle_alpha   90.00
_cell.angle_beta   90.00
_cell.angle_gamma   90.00
#
_symmetry.space_group_name_H-M   'P 1'
#
loop_
_entity.id
_entity.type
_entity.pdbx_description
1 polymer ?
#
loop_
_entity_poly.entity_id
_entity_poly.type
_entity_poly.pdbx_seq_one_letter_code
_entity_poly.pdbx_strand_id
1 'polypeptide(L)'
;MYLIRTITILFFVFTFLSNSSSLHDYYVSSTEMVFIEDKQQLQVTTRVFIEDLEDYFNAQIEGKIQLQPDLEAAKIDSLVDVFFKNNFNLFFDKKEVDIKYIGRHYKEDQILIFAEATEVSVPSSFEIHNTILIPFRLGQQNIVHLKTTNTKKSF
;
A
#
# COMPACT_ATOMS: atom_id res chain seq x y z
N MET A 1 -31.60 -24.88 -42.21
CA MET A 1 -32.16 -24.15 -41.03
C MET A 1 -31.44 -24.46 -39.73
N TYR A 2 -31.10 -25.72 -39.44
CA TYR A 2 -30.36 -26.09 -38.21
C TYR A 2 -28.93 -25.60 -38.17
N LEU A 3 -28.19 -25.60 -39.30
CA LEU A 3 -26.80 -25.14 -39.39
C LEU A 3 -26.67 -23.61 -39.04
N ILE A 4 -27.58 -22.80 -39.51
CA ILE A 4 -27.58 -21.36 -39.20
C ILE A 4 -27.87 -21.13 -37.72
N ARG A 5 -28.81 -21.88 -37.13
CA ARG A 5 -29.12 -21.80 -35.67
C ARG A 5 -27.92 -22.22 -34.82
N THR A 6 -27.16 -23.25 -35.22
CA THR A 6 -25.97 -23.72 -34.48
C THR A 6 -24.84 -22.67 -34.56
N ILE A 7 -24.63 -22.04 -35.71
CA ILE A 7 -23.63 -20.98 -35.89
C ILE A 7 -23.98 -19.73 -35.06
N THR A 8 -25.26 -19.36 -35.02
CA THR A 8 -25.72 -18.20 -34.21
C THR A 8 -25.52 -18.45 -32.71
N ILE A 9 -25.80 -19.65 -32.23
CA ILE A 9 -25.58 -20.00 -30.83
C ILE A 9 -24.08 -20.02 -30.49
N LEU A 10 -23.24 -20.55 -31.38
CA LEU A 10 -21.78 -20.58 -31.18
C LEU A 10 -21.18 -19.16 -31.15
N PHE A 11 -21.67 -18.26 -32.00
CA PHE A 11 -21.26 -16.86 -32.03
C PHE A 11 -21.68 -16.11 -30.75
N PHE A 12 -22.88 -16.39 -30.23
CA PHE A 12 -23.39 -15.79 -29.01
C PHE A 12 -22.63 -16.25 -27.76
N VAL A 13 -22.21 -17.52 -27.71
CA VAL A 13 -21.40 -18.07 -26.60
C VAL A 13 -19.98 -17.46 -26.62
N PHE A 14 -19.41 -17.21 -27.82
CA PHE A 14 -18.07 -16.65 -27.94
C PHE A 14 -17.98 -15.17 -27.46
N THR A 15 -19.06 -14.43 -27.59
CA THR A 15 -19.11 -13.02 -27.12
C THR A 15 -19.17 -12.87 -25.61
N PHE A 16 -19.60 -13.90 -24.87
CA PHE A 16 -19.61 -13.88 -23.39
C PHE A 16 -18.27 -14.25 -22.74
N LEU A 17 -17.33 -14.83 -23.47
CA LEU A 17 -16.02 -15.22 -22.96
C LEU A 17 -14.97 -14.09 -23.01
N SER A 18 -15.31 -12.92 -23.55
CA SER A 18 -14.34 -11.82 -23.78
C SER A 18 -14.35 -10.75 -22.69
N ASN A 19 -15.11 -10.92 -21.60
CA ASN A 19 -15.10 -9.95 -20.49
C ASN A 19 -14.12 -10.39 -19.39
N SER A 20 -12.83 -10.45 -19.69
CA SER A 20 -11.82 -10.28 -18.65
C SER A 20 -11.66 -8.79 -18.37
N SER A 21 -12.50 -8.23 -17.53
CA SER A 21 -12.25 -6.93 -16.95
C SER A 21 -10.95 -7.02 -16.13
N SER A 22 -9.92 -6.28 -16.53
CA SER A 22 -8.78 -6.05 -15.66
C SER A 22 -9.31 -5.31 -14.43
N LEU A 23 -9.19 -5.93 -13.27
CA LEU A 23 -9.87 -5.51 -12.04
C LEU A 23 -9.22 -4.31 -11.33
N HIS A 24 -8.09 -3.77 -11.80
CA HIS A 24 -7.45 -2.64 -11.16
C HIS A 24 -6.95 -1.61 -12.18
N ASP A 25 -7.79 -0.61 -12.48
CA ASP A 25 -7.37 0.59 -13.22
C ASP A 25 -6.72 1.66 -12.29
N TYR A 26 -6.67 1.44 -10.98
CA TYR A 26 -6.16 2.42 -10.01
C TYR A 26 -5.18 1.79 -9.04
N TYR A 27 -3.89 2.14 -9.22
CA TYR A 27 -2.84 1.82 -8.26
C TYR A 27 -2.76 2.94 -7.23
N VAL A 28 -3.16 2.68 -6.00
CA VAL A 28 -3.19 3.70 -4.95
C VAL A 28 -2.74 3.13 -3.62
N SER A 29 -1.90 3.88 -2.91
CA SER A 29 -1.66 3.69 -1.49
C SER A 29 -2.18 4.87 -0.68
N SER A 30 -2.48 4.65 0.59
CA SER A 30 -2.94 5.71 1.48
C SER A 30 -2.19 5.60 2.81
N THR A 31 -1.56 6.70 3.21
CA THR A 31 -0.84 6.81 4.49
C THR A 31 -1.54 7.82 5.39
N GLU A 32 -1.97 7.38 6.55
CA GLU A 32 -2.49 8.24 7.60
C GLU A 32 -1.40 8.48 8.65
N MET A 33 -1.14 9.73 8.97
CA MET A 33 -0.20 10.18 9.98
C MET A 33 -0.96 10.95 11.07
N VAL A 34 -0.84 10.51 12.33
CA VAL A 34 -1.57 11.10 13.47
C VAL A 34 -0.57 11.51 14.55
N PHE A 35 -0.49 12.81 14.82
CA PHE A 35 0.23 13.32 15.98
C PHE A 35 -0.59 13.14 17.25
N ILE A 36 0.04 12.52 18.25
CA ILE A 36 -0.47 12.40 19.63
C ILE A 36 0.42 13.29 20.50
N GLU A 37 0.04 14.56 20.60
CA GLU A 37 0.88 15.62 21.16
C GLU A 37 1.25 15.36 22.64
N ASP A 38 0.31 14.90 23.45
CA ASP A 38 0.51 14.56 24.86
C ASP A 38 1.51 13.41 25.06
N LYS A 39 1.70 12.56 24.05
CA LYS A 39 2.66 11.46 24.08
C LYS A 39 3.94 11.75 23.31
N GLN A 40 4.05 12.90 22.67
CA GLN A 40 5.15 13.22 21.76
C GLN A 40 5.39 12.09 20.74
N GLN A 41 4.31 11.58 20.15
CA GLN A 41 4.32 10.42 19.28
C GLN A 41 3.66 10.75 17.94
N LEU A 42 4.24 10.24 16.86
CA LEU A 42 3.61 10.19 15.54
C LEU A 42 3.27 8.75 15.22
N GLN A 43 2.01 8.46 14.96
CA GLN A 43 1.54 7.18 14.45
C GLN A 43 1.38 7.26 12.93
N VAL A 44 1.87 6.25 12.23
CA VAL A 44 1.80 6.13 10.78
C VAL A 44 1.11 4.82 10.43
N THR A 45 0.07 4.90 9.62
CA THR A 45 -0.62 3.73 9.08
C THR A 45 -0.68 3.84 7.56
N THR A 46 0.02 2.94 6.88
CA THR A 46 0.01 2.87 5.41
C THR A 46 -0.81 1.68 4.94
N ARG A 47 -1.69 1.90 3.97
CA ARG A 47 -2.53 0.88 3.31
C ARG A 47 -2.04 0.68 1.89
N VAL A 48 -1.81 -0.57 1.53
CA VAL A 48 -1.39 -1.00 0.20
C VAL A 48 -2.23 -2.22 -0.18
N PHE A 49 -2.56 -2.39 -1.46
CA PHE A 49 -3.19 -3.62 -1.91
C PHE A 49 -2.25 -4.81 -1.77
N ILE A 50 -2.77 -5.92 -1.26
CA ILE A 50 -2.00 -7.16 -1.03
C ILE A 50 -1.38 -7.64 -2.33
N GLU A 51 -2.17 -7.70 -3.41
CA GLU A 51 -1.73 -8.17 -4.72
C GLU A 51 -0.56 -7.34 -5.27
N ASP A 52 -0.63 -6.00 -5.15
CA ASP A 52 0.44 -5.11 -5.62
C ASP A 52 1.75 -5.31 -4.85
N LEU A 53 1.66 -5.53 -3.54
CA LEU A 53 2.84 -5.76 -2.70
C LEU A 53 3.41 -7.18 -2.90
N GLU A 54 2.57 -8.18 -3.10
CA GLU A 54 3.00 -9.53 -3.49
C GLU A 54 3.75 -9.51 -4.82
N ASP A 55 3.21 -8.84 -5.83
CA ASP A 55 3.84 -8.70 -7.14
C ASP A 55 5.19 -7.98 -7.04
N TYR A 56 5.26 -6.92 -6.22
CA TYR A 56 6.51 -6.21 -5.97
C TYR A 56 7.58 -7.15 -5.36
N PHE A 57 7.23 -7.92 -4.33
CA PHE A 57 8.18 -8.86 -3.72
C PHE A 57 8.56 -9.99 -4.66
N ASN A 58 7.59 -10.56 -5.38
CA ASN A 58 7.83 -11.67 -6.30
C ASN A 58 8.68 -11.26 -7.52
N ALA A 59 8.70 -9.99 -7.87
CA ALA A 59 9.59 -9.48 -8.92
C ALA A 59 11.07 -9.34 -8.46
N GLN A 60 11.32 -9.33 -7.16
CA GLN A 60 12.67 -9.09 -6.61
C GLN A 60 13.28 -10.30 -5.91
N ILE A 61 12.48 -11.27 -5.54
CA ILE A 61 12.90 -12.42 -4.72
C ILE A 61 12.57 -13.70 -5.48
N GLU A 62 13.53 -14.63 -5.54
CA GLU A 62 13.26 -15.98 -6.05
C GLU A 62 12.29 -16.71 -5.12
N GLY A 63 11.22 -17.25 -5.69
CA GLY A 63 10.16 -17.93 -4.98
C GLY A 63 8.84 -17.19 -5.05
N LYS A 64 7.79 -17.77 -4.49
CA LYS A 64 6.47 -17.15 -4.43
C LYS A 64 6.18 -16.67 -3.02
N ILE A 65 6.12 -15.35 -2.85
CA ILE A 65 5.62 -14.71 -1.63
C ILE A 65 4.10 -14.63 -1.71
N GLN A 66 3.44 -15.06 -0.64
CA GLN A 66 2.02 -14.87 -0.42
C GLN A 66 1.84 -14.15 0.92
N LEU A 67 1.17 -13.01 0.88
CA LEU A 67 0.90 -12.19 2.06
C LEU A 67 -0.41 -12.65 2.70
N GLN A 68 -0.29 -13.59 3.64
CA GLN A 68 -1.42 -14.15 4.38
C GLN A 68 -1.14 -14.15 5.87
N PRO A 69 -2.17 -14.10 6.74
CA PRO A 69 -2.00 -13.98 8.19
C PRO A 69 -1.11 -15.04 8.83
N ASP A 70 -1.14 -16.26 8.33
CA ASP A 70 -0.55 -17.43 9.01
C ASP A 70 0.73 -17.98 8.35
N LEU A 71 1.23 -17.34 7.28
CA LEU A 71 2.41 -17.81 6.56
C LEU A 71 3.67 -17.03 6.95
N GLU A 72 4.68 -17.74 7.51
CA GLU A 72 6.04 -17.24 7.76
C GLU A 72 6.11 -15.80 8.33
N ALA A 73 5.36 -15.51 9.39
CA ALA A 73 5.15 -14.17 9.92
C ALA A 73 6.45 -13.34 10.06
N ALA A 74 7.50 -13.90 10.64
CA ALA A 74 8.76 -13.16 10.87
C ALA A 74 9.48 -12.76 9.58
N LYS A 75 9.47 -13.62 8.56
CA LYS A 75 10.07 -13.32 7.25
C LYS A 75 9.30 -12.21 6.54
N ILE A 76 7.98 -12.28 6.56
CA ILE A 76 7.13 -11.26 5.96
C ILE A 76 7.27 -9.93 6.71
N ASP A 77 7.35 -9.93 8.04
CA ASP A 77 7.58 -8.71 8.82
C ASP A 77 8.89 -8.03 8.43
N SER A 78 9.98 -8.79 8.28
CA SER A 78 11.26 -8.24 7.81
C SER A 78 11.18 -7.65 6.41
N LEU A 79 10.48 -8.30 5.47
CA LEU A 79 10.30 -7.80 4.11
C LEU A 79 9.49 -6.50 4.10
N VAL A 80 8.40 -6.46 4.84
CA VAL A 80 7.54 -5.27 4.94
C VAL A 80 8.25 -4.12 5.63
N ASP A 81 9.04 -4.37 6.69
CA ASP A 81 9.85 -3.35 7.37
C ASP A 81 10.87 -2.72 6.41
N VAL A 82 11.64 -3.55 5.71
CA VAL A 82 12.62 -3.09 4.72
C VAL A 82 11.94 -2.34 3.57
N PHE A 83 10.85 -2.86 3.05
CA PHE A 83 10.06 -2.19 2.02
C PHE A 83 9.58 -0.82 2.47
N PHE A 84 8.99 -0.72 3.66
CA PHE A 84 8.47 0.53 4.19
C PHE A 84 9.59 1.57 4.38
N LYS A 85 10.69 1.21 5.03
CA LYS A 85 11.84 2.09 5.28
C LYS A 85 12.50 2.61 4.00
N ASN A 86 12.54 1.79 2.96
CA ASN A 86 13.14 2.19 1.70
C ASN A 86 12.24 3.11 0.87
N ASN A 87 10.93 3.14 1.14
CA ASN A 87 9.96 3.84 0.31
C ASN A 87 9.20 4.96 1.04
N PHE A 88 9.40 5.13 2.34
CA PHE A 88 8.75 6.16 3.12
C PHE A 88 9.73 6.83 4.08
N ASN A 89 10.08 8.09 3.78
CA ASN A 89 10.95 8.91 4.62
C ASN A 89 10.25 10.21 5.00
N LEU A 90 10.46 10.64 6.21
CA LEU A 90 9.85 11.83 6.80
C LEU A 90 10.93 12.74 7.39
N PHE A 91 10.79 14.04 7.13
CA PHE A 91 11.68 15.06 7.68
C PHE A 91 10.87 16.11 8.42
N PHE A 92 11.27 16.41 9.65
CA PHE A 92 10.76 17.51 10.46
C PHE A 92 11.80 18.58 10.59
N ASP A 93 11.46 19.81 10.19
CA ASP A 93 12.37 20.96 10.22
C ASP A 93 13.74 20.62 9.59
N LYS A 94 13.71 19.90 8.45
CA LYS A 94 14.85 19.42 7.66
C LYS A 94 15.69 18.32 8.34
N LYS A 95 15.23 17.72 9.43
CA LYS A 95 15.87 16.59 10.07
C LYS A 95 15.06 15.33 9.80
N GLU A 96 15.74 14.25 9.42
CA GLU A 96 15.10 12.97 9.22
C GLU A 96 14.52 12.44 10.54
N VAL A 97 13.31 11.90 10.46
CA VAL A 97 12.59 11.31 11.59
C VAL A 97 12.79 9.80 11.58
N ASP A 98 13.28 9.24 12.67
CA ASP A 98 13.40 7.78 12.82
C ASP A 98 12.01 7.18 13.04
N ILE A 99 11.47 6.56 11.98
CA ILE A 99 10.17 5.88 12.00
C ILE A 99 10.41 4.38 12.15
N LYS A 100 9.87 3.80 13.21
CA LYS A 100 10.01 2.37 13.53
C LYS A 100 8.79 1.60 13.06
N TYR A 101 9.01 0.54 12.29
CA TYR A 101 7.98 -0.44 11.97
C TYR A 101 7.51 -1.14 13.25
N ILE A 102 6.19 -1.23 13.42
CA ILE A 102 5.55 -1.85 14.59
C ILE A 102 4.93 -3.20 14.24
N GLY A 103 4.44 -3.34 13.01
CA GLY A 103 3.77 -4.55 12.56
C GLY A 103 2.82 -4.29 11.41
N ARG A 104 2.06 -5.32 11.06
CA ARG A 104 1.06 -5.24 9.99
C ARG A 104 -0.25 -5.92 10.38
N HIS A 105 -1.28 -5.60 9.61
CA HIS A 105 -2.59 -6.26 9.71
C HIS A 105 -3.20 -6.41 8.32
N TYR A 106 -3.86 -7.54 8.07
CA TYR A 106 -4.59 -7.77 6.83
C TYR A 106 -6.06 -7.40 7.03
N LYS A 107 -6.58 -6.62 6.11
CA LYS A 107 -7.98 -6.21 6.12
C LYS A 107 -8.51 -6.21 4.69
N GLU A 108 -9.44 -7.13 4.41
CA GLU A 108 -9.99 -7.32 3.07
C GLU A 108 -8.87 -7.59 2.06
N ASP A 109 -8.73 -6.79 1.02
CA ASP A 109 -7.70 -6.86 -0.02
C ASP A 109 -6.46 -6.01 0.27
N GLN A 110 -6.35 -5.45 1.48
CA GLN A 110 -5.28 -4.53 1.88
C GLN A 110 -4.43 -5.06 3.03
N ILE A 111 -3.15 -4.71 2.99
CA ILE A 111 -2.24 -4.78 4.12
C ILE A 111 -2.12 -3.38 4.74
N LEU A 112 -2.31 -3.32 6.05
CA LEU A 112 -2.06 -2.14 6.86
C LEU A 112 -0.68 -2.30 7.50
N ILE A 113 0.21 -1.35 7.22
CA ILE A 113 1.57 -1.28 7.77
C ILE A 113 1.54 -0.22 8.87
N PHE A 114 1.89 -0.62 10.09
CA PHE A 114 1.95 0.27 11.24
C PHE A 114 3.38 0.64 11.55
N ALA A 115 3.62 1.93 11.75
CA ALA A 115 4.89 2.45 12.17
C ALA A 115 4.70 3.64 13.12
N GLU A 116 5.74 4.00 13.87
CA GLU A 116 5.69 5.12 14.80
C GLU A 116 7.02 5.83 14.91
N ALA A 117 6.98 7.10 15.26
CA ALA A 117 8.10 7.84 15.79
C ALA A 117 7.77 8.36 17.19
N THR A 118 8.70 8.22 18.12
CA THR A 118 8.57 8.68 19.51
C THR A 118 9.51 9.87 19.74
N GLU A 119 9.25 10.62 20.81
CA GLU A 119 10.03 11.81 21.19
C GLU A 119 10.00 12.91 20.10
N VAL A 120 8.90 12.99 19.35
CA VAL A 120 8.69 13.98 18.32
C VAL A 120 7.65 15.02 18.74
N SER A 121 7.93 16.28 18.44
CA SER A 121 6.96 17.38 18.60
C SER A 121 6.39 17.75 17.24
N VAL A 122 5.24 18.44 17.23
CA VAL A 122 4.65 18.97 15.99
C VAL A 122 5.65 19.94 15.36
N PRO A 123 6.14 19.68 14.14
CA PRO A 123 7.16 20.50 13.51
C PRO A 123 6.57 21.79 12.92
N SER A 124 7.43 22.78 12.69
CA SER A 124 7.07 23.98 11.92
C SER A 124 6.97 23.70 10.41
N SER A 125 7.77 22.76 9.92
CA SER A 125 7.73 22.27 8.54
C SER A 125 7.94 20.76 8.50
N PHE A 126 7.29 20.10 7.54
CA PHE A 126 7.51 18.68 7.28
C PHE A 126 7.69 18.44 5.77
N GLU A 127 8.49 17.45 5.45
CA GLU A 127 8.70 16.95 4.09
C GLU A 127 8.51 15.44 4.11
N ILE A 128 7.79 14.91 3.13
CA ILE A 128 7.46 13.49 3.02
C ILE A 128 7.94 12.98 1.68
N HIS A 129 8.81 11.96 1.70
CA HIS A 129 9.20 11.21 0.52
C HIS A 129 8.47 9.87 0.56
N ASN A 130 7.45 9.72 -0.26
CA ASN A 130 6.65 8.50 -0.37
C ASN A 130 6.73 7.96 -1.80
N THR A 131 7.57 6.95 -1.99
CA THR A 131 7.80 6.28 -3.27
C THR A 131 7.20 4.87 -3.32
N ILE A 132 6.31 4.54 -2.38
CA ILE A 132 5.67 3.22 -2.29
C ILE A 132 5.11 2.83 -3.66
N LEU A 133 5.62 1.73 -4.21
CA LEU A 133 5.28 1.14 -5.51
C LEU A 133 5.42 2.07 -6.75
N ILE A 134 5.78 3.34 -6.62
CA ILE A 134 5.92 4.28 -7.75
C ILE A 134 6.86 3.74 -8.84
N PRO A 135 8.08 3.21 -8.53
CA PRO A 135 8.95 2.66 -9.56
C PRO A 135 8.45 1.35 -10.17
N PHE A 136 7.50 0.69 -9.51
CA PHE A 136 7.03 -0.63 -9.89
C PHE A 136 5.70 -0.61 -10.67
N ARG A 137 4.79 0.30 -10.31
CA ARG A 137 3.47 0.43 -10.93
C ARG A 137 3.33 1.76 -11.67
N LEU A 138 3.16 1.69 -12.98
CA LEU A 138 2.86 2.88 -13.77
C LEU A 138 1.50 3.46 -13.36
N GLY A 139 1.48 4.74 -13.01
CA GLY A 139 0.25 5.42 -12.55
C GLY A 139 -0.04 5.28 -11.06
N GLN A 140 0.89 4.72 -10.28
CA GLN A 140 0.77 4.69 -8.81
C GLN A 140 0.54 6.07 -8.23
N GLN A 141 -0.43 6.18 -7.33
CA GLN A 141 -0.73 7.39 -6.55
C GLN A 141 -0.58 7.09 -5.05
N ASN A 142 0.13 7.95 -4.34
CA ASN A 142 0.34 7.82 -2.90
C ASN A 142 -0.30 9.01 -2.19
N ILE A 143 -1.37 8.77 -1.47
CA ILE A 143 -2.12 9.80 -0.75
C ILE A 143 -1.66 9.82 0.69
N VAL A 144 -1.36 11.01 1.23
CA VAL A 144 -0.98 11.18 2.63
C VAL A 144 -2.01 12.06 3.35
N HIS A 145 -2.53 11.56 4.46
CA HIS A 145 -3.43 12.27 5.36
C HIS A 145 -2.70 12.60 6.66
N LEU A 146 -2.49 13.88 6.89
CA LEU A 146 -1.91 14.36 8.15
C LEU A 146 -3.02 14.87 9.07
N LYS A 147 -3.03 14.34 10.30
CA LYS A 147 -3.93 14.78 11.38
C LYS A 147 -3.12 15.24 12.58
N THR A 148 -3.45 16.41 13.08
CA THR A 148 -2.99 16.89 14.38
C THR A 148 -4.23 17.23 15.21
N THR A 149 -4.07 17.56 16.48
CA THR A 149 -5.18 17.98 17.34
C THR A 149 -6.02 19.09 16.71
N ASN A 150 -5.38 19.99 15.96
CA ASN A 150 -6.01 21.20 15.40
C ASN A 150 -6.10 21.23 13.86
N THR A 151 -5.58 20.23 13.16
CA THR A 151 -5.47 20.27 11.69
C THR A 151 -5.65 18.90 11.07
N LYS A 152 -6.39 18.86 9.94
CA LYS A 152 -6.46 17.70 9.05
C LYS A 152 -6.16 18.16 7.63
N LYS A 153 -5.12 17.59 7.01
CA LYS A 153 -4.72 17.88 5.62
C LYS A 153 -4.50 16.59 4.85
N SER A 154 -4.69 16.65 3.52
CA SER A 154 -4.42 15.55 2.59
C SER A 154 -3.54 16.07 1.45
N PHE A 155 -2.59 15.23 1.01
CA PHE A 155 -1.60 15.53 -0.02
C PHE A 155 -1.50 14.37 -1.02
#